data_6f7870e009a5cd9432b74564ba29cbd4
#
_entry.id   6f7870e009a5cd9432b74564ba29cbd4
#
_cell.length_a   1.000
_cell.length_b   1.000
_cell.length_c   1.000
_cell.angle_alpha   90.00
_cell.angle_beta   90.00
_cell.angle_gamma   90.00
#
_symmetry.space_group_name_H-M   'P 1'
#
loop_
_entity.id
_entity.type
_entity.pdbx_description
1 polymer ?
#
loop_
_entity_poly.entity_id
_entity_poly.type
_entity_poly.pdbx_seq_one_letter_code
_entity_poly.pdbx_strand_id
1 'polypeptide(L)'
;HKGLVYIAVGEDPEHGEGTGHLWCIDPTMRGDTSPELAISLKDPDTPLPHRRLQAVDTENGEAACPNPNSAAVWHYPGFDADGNGKLGFEETMHRTCGTVAIKNNLLFVADFSGLFHCLDVSTGKPHWTYDMLAASWGSPLLVDGKVYIGDEDGDVCIFKLSKDMELITEINMGNSVYTTPIVANDTLYIANRSHLFAIREGAKPVPKAVD
;
A
#
# COMPACT_ATOMS: atom_id res chain seq x y z
N HIS A 1 1.68 -0.04 14.18
CA HIS A 1 0.77 0.91 14.84
C HIS A 1 -0.08 0.20 15.88
N LYS A 2 -0.11 0.69 17.13
CA LYS A 2 -0.88 0.10 18.26
C LYS A 2 -0.63 -1.40 18.48
N GLY A 3 0.60 -1.86 18.27
CA GLY A 3 0.99 -3.27 18.45
C GLY A 3 0.68 -4.17 17.26
N LEU A 4 0.07 -3.66 16.20
CA LEU A 4 -0.21 -4.39 14.96
C LEU A 4 0.82 -4.07 13.89
N VAL A 5 1.01 -5.01 12.97
CA VAL A 5 1.88 -4.88 11.78
C VAL A 5 1.00 -4.70 10.54
N TYR A 6 1.40 -3.79 9.69
CA TYR A 6 0.72 -3.52 8.42
C TYR A 6 1.73 -3.77 7.30
N ILE A 7 1.38 -4.65 6.38
CA ILE A 7 2.27 -5.07 5.31
C ILE A 7 1.50 -5.20 4.01
N ALA A 8 2.00 -4.55 2.97
CA ALA A 8 1.52 -4.74 1.62
C ALA A 8 2.45 -5.71 0.89
N VAL A 9 1.87 -6.63 0.16
CA VAL A 9 2.57 -7.67 -0.62
C VAL A 9 1.89 -7.81 -1.97
N GLY A 10 2.59 -8.34 -2.94
CA GLY A 10 2.05 -8.60 -4.27
C GLY A 10 2.89 -9.65 -4.98
N GLU A 11 2.44 -10.05 -6.16
CA GLU A 11 3.19 -10.98 -6.98
C GLU A 11 4.49 -10.39 -7.51
N ASP A 12 5.45 -11.27 -7.72
CA ASP A 12 6.68 -10.99 -8.42
C ASP A 12 6.38 -10.58 -9.88
N PRO A 13 7.01 -9.51 -10.42
CA PRO A 13 6.80 -9.08 -11.80
C PRO A 13 7.14 -10.15 -12.84
N GLU A 14 8.01 -11.10 -12.51
CA GLU A 14 8.34 -12.22 -13.40
C GLU A 14 7.17 -13.21 -13.55
N HIS A 15 6.19 -13.19 -12.63
CA HIS A 15 5.01 -14.06 -12.63
C HIS A 15 3.72 -13.35 -13.03
N GLY A 16 3.79 -12.11 -13.48
CA GLY A 16 2.67 -11.30 -13.95
C GLY A 16 2.32 -10.14 -13.02
N GLU A 17 1.37 -9.33 -13.45
CA GLU A 17 0.80 -8.22 -12.67
C GLU A 17 -0.34 -8.73 -11.78
N GLY A 18 -0.02 -9.65 -10.88
CA GLY A 18 -1.01 -10.20 -9.95
C GLY A 18 -1.57 -9.17 -8.98
N THR A 19 -2.65 -9.54 -8.33
CA THR A 19 -3.28 -8.73 -7.28
C THR A 19 -2.32 -8.55 -6.11
N GLY A 20 -2.24 -7.32 -5.61
CA GLY A 20 -1.59 -7.01 -4.36
C GLY A 20 -2.53 -7.22 -3.18
N HIS A 21 -1.97 -7.29 -2.00
CA HIS A 21 -2.71 -7.49 -0.76
C HIS A 21 -2.11 -6.63 0.35
N LEU A 22 -2.94 -5.88 1.05
CA LEU A 22 -2.54 -5.19 2.27
C LEU A 22 -3.14 -5.89 3.48
N TRP A 23 -2.28 -6.28 4.41
CA TRP A 23 -2.65 -7.02 5.61
C TRP A 23 -2.42 -6.19 6.87
N CYS A 24 -3.35 -6.28 7.80
CA CYS A 24 -3.14 -5.93 9.20
C CYS A 24 -3.01 -7.23 10.01
N ILE A 25 -1.90 -7.37 10.73
CA ILE A 25 -1.51 -8.62 11.36
C ILE A 25 -1.28 -8.41 12.86
N ASP A 26 -1.80 -9.30 13.68
CA ASP A 26 -1.45 -9.41 15.10
C ASP A 26 -0.14 -10.22 15.25
N PRO A 27 0.99 -9.58 15.57
CA PRO A 27 2.28 -10.27 15.70
C PRO A 27 2.41 -11.10 16.98
N THR A 28 1.39 -11.13 17.83
CA THR A 28 1.41 -11.93 19.07
C THR A 28 0.96 -13.37 18.83
N MET A 29 0.26 -13.66 17.76
CA MET A 29 -0.20 -15.00 17.38
C MET A 29 0.97 -15.94 17.09
N ARG A 30 0.79 -17.23 17.34
CA ARG A 30 1.83 -18.27 17.19
C ARG A 30 1.25 -19.53 16.54
N GLY A 31 2.15 -20.34 15.95
CA GLY A 31 1.78 -21.57 15.24
C GLY A 31 1.43 -21.29 13.78
N ASP A 32 0.50 -22.03 13.23
CA ASP A 32 -0.09 -21.72 11.93
C ASP A 32 -1.08 -20.56 12.09
N THR A 33 -0.66 -19.40 11.64
CA THR A 33 -1.40 -18.13 11.77
C THR A 33 -1.92 -17.63 10.43
N SER A 34 -1.91 -18.49 9.41
CA SER A 34 -2.48 -18.17 8.09
C SER A 34 -3.98 -17.83 8.21
N PRO A 35 -4.52 -17.02 7.29
CA PRO A 35 -5.92 -16.61 7.35
C PRO A 35 -6.88 -17.80 7.18
N GLU A 36 -6.46 -18.84 6.45
CA GLU A 36 -7.27 -20.01 6.11
C GLU A 36 -6.46 -21.29 6.28
N LEU A 37 -7.15 -22.38 6.54
CA LEU A 37 -6.62 -23.73 6.54
C LEU A 37 -7.23 -24.52 5.38
N ALA A 38 -6.47 -25.46 4.82
CA ALA A 38 -7.00 -26.43 3.88
C ALA A 38 -7.61 -27.61 4.64
N ILE A 39 -8.77 -28.07 4.21
CA ILE A 39 -9.44 -29.28 4.72
C ILE A 39 -9.77 -30.23 3.57
N SER A 40 -9.82 -31.52 3.85
CA SER A 40 -10.38 -32.48 2.91
C SER A 40 -11.89 -32.48 3.01
N LEU A 41 -12.60 -32.44 1.89
CA LEU A 41 -14.08 -32.60 1.88
C LEU A 41 -14.55 -33.95 2.38
N LYS A 42 -13.64 -34.97 2.44
CA LYS A 42 -13.92 -36.29 3.02
C LYS A 42 -13.77 -36.34 4.55
N ASP A 43 -12.97 -35.41 5.10
CA ASP A 43 -12.73 -35.28 6.54
C ASP A 43 -12.59 -33.78 6.87
N PRO A 44 -13.70 -33.05 6.93
CA PRO A 44 -13.68 -31.60 7.09
C PRO A 44 -13.27 -31.14 8.50
N ASP A 45 -13.29 -32.05 9.48
CA ASP A 45 -12.95 -31.71 10.87
C ASP A 45 -11.44 -31.72 11.13
N THR A 46 -10.66 -32.29 10.20
CA THR A 46 -9.19 -32.37 10.33
C THR A 46 -8.50 -31.51 9.28
N PRO A 47 -7.86 -30.37 9.68
CA PRO A 47 -7.07 -29.57 8.76
C PRO A 47 -5.92 -30.38 8.16
N LEU A 48 -5.66 -30.14 6.88
CA LEU A 48 -4.51 -30.73 6.20
C LEU A 48 -3.21 -30.11 6.70
N PRO A 49 -2.10 -30.85 6.68
CA PRO A 49 -0.80 -30.32 7.07
C PRO A 49 -0.44 -29.08 6.27
N HIS A 50 0.17 -28.09 6.93
CA HIS A 50 0.65 -26.90 6.31
C HIS A 50 1.57 -27.20 5.11
N ARG A 51 1.35 -26.51 4.01
CA ARG A 51 2.15 -26.60 2.78
C ARG A 51 2.78 -25.25 2.45
N ARG A 52 3.96 -25.25 1.82
CA ARG A 52 4.71 -24.05 1.49
C ARG A 52 3.90 -23.05 0.64
N LEU A 53 3.11 -23.57 -0.27
CA LEU A 53 2.12 -22.81 -1.02
C LEU A 53 0.77 -23.37 -0.58
N GLN A 54 0.07 -22.65 0.29
CA GLN A 54 -1.19 -23.11 0.84
C GLN A 54 -2.32 -22.89 -0.17
N ALA A 55 -2.15 -23.52 -1.31
CA ALA A 55 -3.21 -23.62 -2.30
C ALA A 55 -4.15 -24.76 -1.90
N VAL A 56 -5.42 -24.44 -1.87
CA VAL A 56 -6.50 -25.44 -1.76
C VAL A 56 -6.61 -26.15 -3.10
N ASP A 57 -6.41 -27.44 -3.11
CA ASP A 57 -6.55 -28.27 -4.32
C ASP A 57 -7.99 -28.76 -4.46
N THR A 58 -8.83 -27.92 -5.07
CA THR A 58 -10.25 -28.23 -5.28
C THR A 58 -10.48 -29.43 -6.17
N GLU A 59 -9.56 -29.71 -7.11
CA GLU A 59 -9.67 -30.87 -8.02
C GLU A 59 -9.47 -32.19 -7.25
N ASN A 60 -8.67 -32.18 -6.19
CA ASN A 60 -8.46 -33.32 -5.31
C ASN A 60 -9.41 -33.33 -4.10
N GLY A 61 -10.47 -32.53 -4.12
CA GLY A 61 -11.54 -32.54 -3.10
C GLY A 61 -11.10 -31.83 -1.81
N GLU A 62 -10.34 -30.76 -1.92
CA GLU A 62 -10.01 -29.88 -0.81
C GLU A 62 -10.88 -28.61 -0.82
N ALA A 63 -11.02 -28.01 0.33
CA ALA A 63 -11.67 -26.71 0.51
C ALA A 63 -10.91 -25.86 1.54
N ALA A 64 -11.07 -24.52 1.43
CA ALA A 64 -10.59 -23.60 2.45
C ALA A 64 -11.58 -23.54 3.62
N CYS A 65 -11.07 -23.45 4.84
CA CYS A 65 -11.86 -23.09 5.99
C CYS A 65 -11.16 -21.97 6.80
N PRO A 66 -11.90 -21.10 7.51
CA PRO A 66 -11.31 -20.07 8.34
C PRO A 66 -10.38 -20.67 9.41
N ASN A 67 -9.22 -20.08 9.59
CA ASN A 67 -8.29 -20.47 10.64
C ASN A 67 -8.66 -19.75 11.96
N PRO A 68 -9.11 -20.44 13.02
CA PRO A 68 -9.44 -19.82 14.29
C PRO A 68 -8.21 -19.22 14.99
N ASN A 69 -6.99 -19.60 14.56
CA ASN A 69 -5.72 -19.08 15.06
C ASN A 69 -5.09 -18.04 14.10
N SER A 70 -5.87 -17.50 13.18
CA SER A 70 -5.37 -16.51 12.21
C SER A 70 -4.78 -15.27 12.90
N ALA A 71 -3.63 -14.81 12.42
CA ALA A 71 -3.08 -13.51 12.80
C ALA A 71 -3.66 -12.34 11.98
N ALA A 72 -4.41 -12.61 10.93
CA ALA A 72 -5.02 -11.58 10.10
C ALA A 72 -6.16 -10.87 10.86
N VAL A 73 -5.95 -9.58 11.17
CA VAL A 73 -6.98 -8.72 11.75
C VAL A 73 -7.93 -8.24 10.67
N TRP A 74 -7.38 -7.81 9.55
CA TRP A 74 -8.10 -7.51 8.33
C TRP A 74 -7.19 -7.64 7.10
N HIS A 75 -7.82 -7.74 5.95
CA HIS A 75 -7.18 -7.88 4.64
C HIS A 75 -7.88 -6.97 3.62
N TYR A 76 -7.09 -6.27 2.83
CA TYR A 76 -7.56 -5.40 1.76
C TYR A 76 -6.96 -5.86 0.41
N PRO A 77 -7.74 -6.54 -0.43
CA PRO A 77 -7.36 -6.91 -1.80
C PRO A 77 -7.79 -5.87 -2.83
N GLY A 78 -8.56 -4.88 -2.40
CA GLY A 78 -9.27 -3.90 -3.19
C GLY A 78 -10.67 -3.65 -2.64
N PHE A 79 -11.45 -2.85 -3.35
CA PHE A 79 -12.82 -2.49 -2.94
C PHE A 79 -13.73 -2.30 -4.15
N ASP A 80 -14.79 -3.10 -4.21
CA ASP A 80 -15.86 -2.98 -5.21
C ASP A 80 -16.66 -1.69 -4.95
N ALA A 81 -16.29 -0.62 -5.61
CA ALA A 81 -16.85 0.71 -5.39
C ALA A 81 -18.19 0.89 -6.11
N ASP A 82 -18.40 0.22 -7.23
CA ASP A 82 -19.61 0.30 -8.04
C ASP A 82 -20.66 -0.77 -7.66
N GLY A 83 -20.31 -1.73 -6.80
CA GLY A 83 -21.20 -2.77 -6.28
C GLY A 83 -21.56 -3.84 -7.30
N ASN A 84 -20.74 -4.04 -8.35
CA ASN A 84 -21.01 -5.01 -9.41
C ASN A 84 -20.60 -6.46 -9.06
N GLY A 85 -19.96 -6.66 -7.91
CA GLY A 85 -19.51 -7.97 -7.42
C GLY A 85 -18.17 -8.43 -8.01
N LYS A 86 -17.43 -7.54 -8.65
CA LYS A 86 -16.10 -7.79 -9.23
C LYS A 86 -15.19 -6.61 -8.92
N LEU A 87 -13.90 -6.88 -8.79
CA LEU A 87 -12.90 -5.83 -8.70
C LEU A 87 -12.38 -5.53 -10.11
N GLY A 88 -12.62 -4.30 -10.58
CA GLY A 88 -11.95 -3.75 -11.75
C GLY A 88 -10.50 -3.39 -11.45
N PHE A 89 -9.74 -2.96 -12.46
CA PHE A 89 -8.34 -2.56 -12.28
C PHE A 89 -8.19 -1.46 -11.22
N GLU A 90 -8.96 -0.38 -11.31
CA GLU A 90 -8.91 0.76 -10.38
C GLU A 90 -9.45 0.43 -8.97
N GLU A 91 -10.12 -0.71 -8.81
CA GLU A 91 -10.69 -1.19 -7.56
C GLU A 91 -9.82 -2.24 -6.87
N THR A 92 -8.82 -2.76 -7.58
CA THR A 92 -7.92 -3.80 -7.09
C THR A 92 -6.69 -3.17 -6.43
N MET A 93 -6.26 -3.72 -5.29
CA MET A 93 -4.93 -3.43 -4.75
C MET A 93 -3.90 -4.17 -5.61
N HIS A 94 -2.87 -3.46 -6.06
CA HIS A 94 -1.74 -4.04 -6.77
C HIS A 94 -0.52 -4.16 -5.86
N ARG A 95 0.54 -4.81 -6.36
CA ARG A 95 1.79 -4.93 -5.59
C ARG A 95 2.35 -3.55 -5.23
N THR A 96 3.10 -3.47 -4.14
CA THR A 96 3.75 -2.23 -3.72
C THR A 96 5.22 -2.48 -3.38
N CYS A 97 6.05 -1.48 -3.65
CA CYS A 97 7.45 -1.44 -3.23
C CYS A 97 7.63 -0.55 -1.99
N GLY A 98 6.72 0.36 -1.75
CA GLY A 98 6.70 1.26 -0.60
C GLY A 98 6.15 0.62 0.67
N THR A 99 6.32 1.30 1.78
CA THR A 99 5.69 0.95 3.06
C THR A 99 4.47 1.83 3.31
N VAL A 100 3.57 1.38 4.18
CA VAL A 100 2.42 2.18 4.61
C VAL A 100 2.85 3.35 5.50
N ALA A 101 2.09 4.44 5.46
CA ALA A 101 2.22 5.54 6.40
C ALA A 101 0.90 5.73 7.17
N ILE A 102 0.97 5.86 8.50
CA ILE A 102 -0.21 5.91 9.38
C ILE A 102 -0.19 7.15 10.25
N LYS A 103 -1.28 7.92 10.23
CA LYS A 103 -1.52 9.04 11.14
C LYS A 103 -3.02 9.32 11.27
N ASN A 104 -3.48 9.73 12.46
CA ASN A 104 -4.87 10.12 12.72
C ASN A 104 -5.90 9.05 12.33
N ASN A 105 -5.60 7.78 12.56
CA ASN A 105 -6.41 6.62 12.18
C ASN A 105 -6.57 6.43 10.66
N LEU A 106 -5.78 7.13 9.84
CA LEU A 106 -5.70 6.97 8.39
C LEU A 106 -4.42 6.23 8.03
N LEU A 107 -4.55 5.28 7.10
CA LEU A 107 -3.45 4.53 6.50
C LEU A 107 -3.35 4.91 5.03
N PHE A 108 -2.14 5.22 4.58
CA PHE A 108 -1.85 5.56 3.19
C PHE A 108 -0.84 4.57 2.61
N VAL A 109 -1.09 4.14 1.39
CA VAL A 109 -0.20 3.25 0.64
C VAL A 109 -0.37 3.52 -0.85
N ALA A 110 0.74 3.56 -1.59
CA ALA A 110 0.73 3.59 -3.04
C ALA A 110 1.10 2.21 -3.58
N ASP A 111 0.49 1.80 -4.65
CA ASP A 111 0.85 0.59 -5.36
C ASP A 111 1.66 0.87 -6.64
N PHE A 112 2.13 -0.20 -7.25
CA PHE A 112 3.01 -0.13 -8.42
C PHE A 112 2.26 0.15 -9.73
N SER A 113 0.93 0.08 -9.71
CA SER A 113 0.09 0.44 -10.85
C SER A 113 -0.32 1.92 -10.85
N GLY A 114 0.14 2.69 -9.85
CA GLY A 114 -0.14 4.12 -9.72
C GLY A 114 -1.34 4.45 -8.84
N LEU A 115 -1.97 3.46 -8.23
CA LEU A 115 -3.10 3.73 -7.34
C LEU A 115 -2.63 4.09 -5.94
N PHE A 116 -3.12 5.19 -5.44
CA PHE A 116 -2.83 5.68 -4.10
C PHE A 116 -4.07 5.59 -3.23
N HIS A 117 -3.97 4.79 -2.16
CA HIS A 117 -5.10 4.41 -1.31
C HIS A 117 -5.03 5.11 0.05
N CYS A 118 -6.19 5.57 0.53
CA CYS A 118 -6.40 6.02 1.91
C CYS A 118 -7.44 5.12 2.57
N LEU A 119 -7.06 4.43 3.66
CA LEU A 119 -7.92 3.49 4.36
C LEU A 119 -8.09 3.87 5.84
N ASP A 120 -9.18 3.43 6.44
CA ASP A 120 -9.31 3.38 7.90
C ASP A 120 -8.38 2.31 8.45
N VAL A 121 -7.47 2.68 9.34
CA VAL A 121 -6.43 1.78 9.87
C VAL A 121 -6.99 0.65 10.73
N SER A 122 -8.17 0.84 11.31
CA SER A 122 -8.78 -0.13 12.22
C SER A 122 -9.55 -1.23 11.48
N THR A 123 -10.08 -0.90 10.31
CA THR A 123 -10.98 -1.78 9.55
C THR A 123 -10.47 -2.20 8.19
N GLY A 124 -9.45 -1.51 7.67
CA GLY A 124 -8.96 -1.71 6.29
C GLY A 124 -9.93 -1.21 5.21
N LYS A 125 -11.04 -0.54 5.58
CA LYS A 125 -11.97 0.00 4.59
C LYS A 125 -11.41 1.23 3.92
N PRO A 126 -11.49 1.35 2.59
CA PRO A 126 -11.01 2.53 1.89
C PRO A 126 -11.92 3.71 2.16
N HIS A 127 -11.31 4.87 2.32
CA HIS A 127 -11.97 6.17 2.26
C HIS A 127 -11.99 6.69 0.83
N TRP A 128 -10.86 6.53 0.13
CA TRP A 128 -10.70 6.92 -1.27
C TRP A 128 -9.49 6.24 -1.90
N THR A 129 -9.50 6.18 -3.22
CA THR A 129 -8.37 5.81 -4.07
C THR A 129 -8.16 6.91 -5.10
N TYR A 130 -6.91 7.22 -5.44
CA TYR A 130 -6.53 8.21 -6.44
C TYR A 130 -5.57 7.56 -7.43
N ASP A 131 -5.84 7.70 -8.72
CA ASP A 131 -4.96 7.25 -9.78
C ASP A 131 -3.94 8.34 -10.09
N MET A 132 -2.66 8.06 -9.81
CA MET A 132 -1.51 8.93 -10.11
C MET A 132 -1.04 8.77 -11.56
N LEU A 133 -1.60 7.83 -12.32
CA LEU A 133 -1.28 7.49 -13.71
C LEU A 133 0.14 6.92 -13.92
N ALA A 134 0.96 6.83 -12.89
CA ALA A 134 2.32 6.34 -12.96
C ALA A 134 2.71 5.57 -11.68
N ALA A 135 3.57 4.57 -11.81
CA ALA A 135 3.97 3.70 -10.72
C ALA A 135 4.66 4.46 -9.57
N SER A 136 4.31 4.13 -8.33
CA SER A 136 5.00 4.67 -7.16
C SER A 136 5.92 3.62 -6.52
N TRP A 137 7.18 4.02 -6.32
CA TRP A 137 8.23 3.20 -5.69
C TRP A 137 8.48 3.60 -4.23
N GLY A 138 8.17 4.84 -3.91
CA GLY A 138 8.40 5.45 -2.61
C GLY A 138 7.29 5.15 -1.61
N SER A 139 7.53 5.54 -0.37
CA SER A 139 6.51 5.52 0.69
C SER A 139 5.92 6.92 0.88
N PRO A 140 4.65 7.05 1.31
CA PRO A 140 4.07 8.34 1.62
C PRO A 140 4.77 9.01 2.82
N LEU A 141 4.96 10.33 2.76
CA LEU A 141 5.38 11.16 3.90
C LEU A 141 4.17 11.90 4.48
N LEU A 142 3.93 11.75 5.79
CA LEU A 142 2.85 12.44 6.51
C LEU A 142 3.43 13.54 7.41
N VAL A 143 3.34 14.80 6.99
CA VAL A 143 3.86 15.95 7.72
C VAL A 143 2.96 17.17 7.56
N ASP A 144 2.83 17.99 8.60
CA ASP A 144 2.08 19.25 8.62
C ASP A 144 0.67 19.19 8.02
N GLY A 145 -0.06 18.11 8.35
CA GLY A 145 -1.42 17.92 7.85
C GLY A 145 -1.51 17.59 6.35
N LYS A 146 -0.40 17.21 5.75
CA LYS A 146 -0.28 16.85 4.33
C LYS A 146 0.29 15.46 4.15
N VAL A 147 0.04 14.89 2.97
CA VAL A 147 0.56 13.61 2.50
C VAL A 147 1.30 13.87 1.19
N TYR A 148 2.55 13.46 1.11
CA TYR A 148 3.41 13.61 -0.06
C TYR A 148 3.71 12.22 -0.62
N ILE A 149 3.59 12.05 -1.92
CA ILE A 149 3.94 10.81 -2.63
C ILE A 149 4.48 11.16 -4.01
N GLY A 150 5.53 10.49 -4.45
CA GLY A 150 6.12 10.65 -5.77
C GLY A 150 5.94 9.44 -6.63
N ASP A 151 6.03 9.62 -7.95
CA ASP A 151 5.89 8.57 -8.95
C ASP A 151 7.05 8.54 -9.95
N GLU A 152 7.01 7.59 -10.89
CA GLU A 152 8.08 7.39 -11.87
C GLU A 152 8.06 8.39 -13.04
N ASP A 153 6.96 9.09 -13.29
CA ASP A 153 6.87 10.17 -14.28
C ASP A 153 7.44 11.48 -13.74
N GLY A 154 7.74 11.50 -12.44
CA GLY A 154 8.38 12.61 -11.76
C GLY A 154 7.42 13.56 -11.08
N ASP A 155 6.17 13.19 -10.97
CA ASP A 155 5.17 13.96 -10.26
C ASP A 155 5.23 13.69 -8.76
N VAL A 156 5.03 14.71 -7.98
CA VAL A 156 4.83 14.66 -6.54
C VAL A 156 3.44 15.18 -6.23
N CYS A 157 2.55 14.25 -5.89
CA CYS A 157 1.22 14.56 -5.45
C CYS A 157 1.23 14.95 -3.97
N ILE A 158 0.54 16.04 -3.63
CA ILE A 158 0.42 16.55 -2.26
C ILE A 158 -1.06 16.60 -1.92
N PHE A 159 -1.49 15.75 -0.99
CA PHE A 159 -2.85 15.70 -0.50
C PHE A 159 -2.96 16.29 0.90
N LYS A 160 -4.16 16.72 1.26
CA LYS A 160 -4.51 16.96 2.66
C LYS A 160 -4.60 15.63 3.41
N LEU A 161 -4.08 15.61 4.62
CA LEU A 161 -4.22 14.47 5.53
C LEU A 161 -5.66 14.39 6.06
N SER A 162 -6.55 13.78 5.29
CA SER A 162 -7.99 13.73 5.55
C SER A 162 -8.59 12.41 5.05
N LYS A 163 -9.74 12.02 5.65
CA LYS A 163 -10.59 10.94 5.13
C LYS A 163 -11.35 11.35 3.86
N ASP A 164 -11.47 12.63 3.59
CA ASP A 164 -12.06 13.15 2.37
C ASP A 164 -10.91 13.51 1.41
N MET A 165 -10.97 13.01 0.19
CA MET A 165 -9.91 13.23 -0.80
C MET A 165 -9.83 14.71 -1.17
N GLU A 166 -8.65 15.30 -0.99
CA GLU A 166 -8.37 16.68 -1.40
C GLU A 166 -6.93 16.73 -1.91
N LEU A 167 -6.75 16.74 -3.23
CA LEU A 167 -5.47 17.01 -3.87
C LEU A 167 -5.18 18.51 -3.76
N ILE A 168 -4.14 18.86 -3.02
CA ILE A 168 -3.72 20.26 -2.85
C ILE A 168 -2.99 20.75 -4.11
N THR A 169 -2.06 19.93 -4.59
CA THR A 169 -1.29 20.23 -5.80
C THR A 169 -0.52 19.00 -6.27
N GLU A 170 -0.13 19.03 -7.52
CA GLU A 170 0.77 18.09 -8.15
C GLU A 170 1.90 18.88 -8.80
N ILE A 171 3.15 18.45 -8.61
CA ILE A 171 4.34 19.18 -9.07
C ILE A 171 5.28 18.20 -9.74
N ASN A 172 5.54 18.42 -11.02
CA ASN A 172 6.54 17.63 -11.75
C ASN A 172 7.95 18.08 -11.40
N MET A 173 8.80 17.17 -10.93
CA MET A 173 10.19 17.41 -10.53
C MET A 173 11.18 17.22 -11.68
N GLY A 174 10.71 17.04 -12.90
CA GLY A 174 11.50 16.97 -14.12
C GLY A 174 12.23 15.64 -14.36
N ASN A 175 12.08 14.67 -13.47
CA ASN A 175 12.59 13.29 -13.62
C ASN A 175 11.94 12.40 -12.54
N SER A 176 11.93 11.08 -12.75
CA SER A 176 11.30 10.09 -11.85
C SER A 176 11.65 10.27 -10.38
N VAL A 177 10.65 10.24 -9.50
CA VAL A 177 10.78 10.33 -8.05
C VAL A 177 10.55 8.96 -7.44
N TYR A 178 11.61 8.17 -7.29
CA TYR A 178 11.56 6.83 -6.71
C TYR A 178 11.71 6.82 -5.18
N THR A 179 12.03 7.95 -4.59
CA THR A 179 12.38 8.05 -3.18
C THR A 179 11.22 8.54 -2.33
N THR A 180 11.20 8.11 -1.08
CA THR A 180 10.31 8.69 -0.08
C THR A 180 10.78 10.12 0.25
N PRO A 181 9.93 11.15 0.15
CA PRO A 181 10.25 12.48 0.66
C PRO A 181 10.54 12.44 2.16
N ILE A 182 11.44 13.30 2.64
CA ILE A 182 11.74 13.43 4.07
C ILE A 182 11.74 14.88 4.51
N VAL A 183 11.52 15.11 5.80
CA VAL A 183 11.65 16.44 6.43
C VAL A 183 12.71 16.40 7.52
N ALA A 184 13.64 17.32 7.48
CA ALA A 184 14.63 17.55 8.53
C ALA A 184 14.96 19.04 8.64
N ASN A 185 15.05 19.56 9.88
CA ASN A 185 15.43 20.96 10.15
C ASN A 185 14.58 21.98 9.35
N ASP A 186 13.27 21.84 9.39
CA ASP A 186 12.28 22.68 8.70
C ASP A 186 12.47 22.72 7.17
N THR A 187 13.07 21.69 6.60
CA THR A 187 13.35 21.58 5.17
C THR A 187 12.79 20.26 4.64
N LEU A 188 11.97 20.34 3.60
CA LEU A 188 11.49 19.18 2.84
C LEU A 188 12.56 18.82 1.81
N TYR A 189 12.94 17.55 1.79
CA TYR A 189 13.86 16.99 0.81
C TYR A 189 13.12 16.00 -0.08
N ILE A 190 13.25 16.20 -1.38
CA ILE A 190 12.74 15.32 -2.42
C ILE A 190 13.89 15.00 -3.36
N ALA A 191 14.15 13.74 -3.62
CA ALA A 191 15.14 13.32 -4.59
C ALA A 191 14.48 12.69 -5.81
N ASN A 192 14.81 13.19 -7.00
CA ASN A 192 14.55 12.49 -8.25
C ASN A 192 15.84 11.77 -8.72
N ARG A 193 15.85 11.17 -9.92
CA ARG A 193 17.00 10.41 -10.41
C ARG A 193 18.28 11.23 -10.57
N SER A 194 18.21 12.55 -10.65
CA SER A 194 19.35 13.42 -10.99
C SER A 194 19.60 14.53 -9.97
N HIS A 195 18.63 14.87 -9.13
CA HIS A 195 18.72 16.02 -8.23
C HIS A 195 18.15 15.69 -6.85
N LEU A 196 18.72 16.33 -5.82
CA LEU A 196 18.15 16.46 -4.49
C LEU A 196 17.65 17.89 -4.31
N PHE A 197 16.35 18.03 -4.13
CA PHE A 197 15.70 19.32 -3.86
C PHE A 197 15.59 19.51 -2.36
N ALA A 198 16.06 20.65 -1.85
CA ALA A 198 15.90 21.11 -0.49
C ALA A 198 14.94 22.31 -0.50
N ILE A 199 13.73 22.11 -0.01
CA ILE A 199 12.62 23.07 -0.08
C ILE A 199 12.33 23.57 1.32
N ARG A 200 12.57 24.85 1.57
CA ARG A 200 12.31 25.51 2.84
C ARG A 200 11.38 26.70 2.63
N GLU A 201 10.42 26.88 3.50
CA GLU A 201 9.53 28.05 3.45
C GLU A 201 10.32 29.37 3.47
N GLY A 202 9.99 30.27 2.55
CA GLY A 202 10.65 31.57 2.42
C GLY A 202 12.07 31.55 1.88
N ALA A 203 12.63 30.37 1.56
CA ALA A 203 13.96 30.32 0.92
C ALA A 203 13.92 30.86 -0.51
N LYS A 204 15.00 31.57 -0.88
CA LYS A 204 15.17 32.00 -2.27
C LYS A 204 15.78 30.88 -3.09
N PRO A 205 15.35 30.71 -4.36
CA PRO A 205 15.96 29.73 -5.25
C PRO A 205 17.49 29.99 -5.36
N VAL A 206 18.26 28.91 -5.30
CA VAL A 206 19.69 28.99 -5.61
C VAL A 206 19.81 29.11 -7.13
N PRO A 207 20.53 30.13 -7.66
CA PRO A 207 20.77 30.22 -9.11
C PRO A 207 21.44 28.94 -9.60
N LYS A 208 21.00 28.41 -10.76
CA LYS A 208 21.74 27.32 -11.41
C LYS A 208 23.17 27.77 -11.63
N ALA A 209 24.14 26.93 -11.25
CA ALA A 209 25.51 27.10 -11.70
C ALA A 209 25.49 27.13 -13.24
N VAL A 210 26.01 28.18 -13.83
CA VAL A 210 26.22 28.27 -15.29
C VAL A 210 27.53 27.52 -15.53
N ASP A 211 27.45 26.32 -16.11
CA ASP A 211 28.60 25.56 -16.60
C ASP A 211 29.21 26.25 -17.83
#